data_e21659b73d08aec9310f50493bab2ecf
#
_entry.id   e21659b73d08aec9310f50493bab2ecf
#
_cell.length_a   1.000
_cell.length_b   1.000
_cell.length_c   1.000
_cell.angle_alpha   90.00
_cell.angle_beta   90.00
_cell.angle_gamma   90.00
#
_symmetry.space_group_name_H-M   'P 1'
#
loop_
_entity.id
_entity.type
_entity.pdbx_description
1 polymer ?
#
loop_
_entity_poly.entity_id
_entity_poly.type
_entity_poly.pdbx_seq_one_letter_code
_entity_poly.pdbx_strand_id
1 'polypeptide(L)'
;MKNKRNMRLRIFFNLLIFIILLFIGGHANAQKGLHINEVFSRYGNSKGCTMVEMNDIDIRGHRINVFKTLTYKRYAEEIAGIVEADRKQAKKIREVIHDGKVQSGCLMMPPTRKGHNRFVVFTNPINGTGAVIYIEGKVTVDDIMKICYKRNCKKRQIT
;
A
#
# COMPACT_ATOMS: atom_id res chain seq x y z
N MET A 1 -62.17 15.02 -0.65
CA MET A 1 -61.19 14.56 -1.67
C MET A 1 -59.79 15.17 -1.56
N LYS A 2 -59.57 16.29 -0.88
CA LYS A 2 -58.21 16.93 -0.70
C LYS A 2 -57.22 16.13 0.15
N ASN A 3 -57.68 15.36 1.13
CA ASN A 3 -56.78 14.68 2.11
C ASN A 3 -56.03 13.44 1.51
N LYS A 4 -56.65 12.69 0.60
CA LYS A 4 -55.99 11.53 -0.02
C LYS A 4 -54.86 11.90 -0.99
N ARG A 5 -54.94 13.08 -1.63
CA ARG A 5 -53.92 13.59 -2.54
C ARG A 5 -52.66 14.02 -1.79
N ASN A 6 -52.81 14.67 -0.66
CA ASN A 6 -51.70 15.12 0.20
C ASN A 6 -50.97 13.92 0.87
N MET A 7 -51.71 12.84 1.21
CA MET A 7 -51.14 11.65 1.77
C MET A 7 -50.28 10.88 0.73
N ARG A 8 -50.76 10.75 -0.53
CA ARG A 8 -50.01 10.14 -1.62
C ARG A 8 -48.73 10.93 -1.95
N LEU A 9 -48.82 12.26 -1.93
CA LEU A 9 -47.68 13.15 -2.16
C LEU A 9 -46.61 13.00 -1.08
N ARG A 10 -46.99 12.87 0.18
CA ARG A 10 -46.09 12.63 1.31
C ARG A 10 -45.41 11.26 1.20
N ILE A 11 -46.12 10.24 0.84
CA ILE A 11 -45.56 8.88 0.62
C ILE A 11 -44.55 8.91 -0.52
N PHE A 12 -44.86 9.58 -1.61
CA PHE A 12 -43.95 9.72 -2.76
C PHE A 12 -42.67 10.49 -2.39
N PHE A 13 -42.80 11.56 -1.61
CA PHE A 13 -41.64 12.34 -1.14
C PHE A 13 -40.75 11.53 -0.20
N ASN A 14 -41.34 10.79 0.73
CA ASN A 14 -40.59 9.91 1.63
C ASN A 14 -39.89 8.77 0.88
N LEU A 15 -40.55 8.17 -0.13
CA LEU A 15 -39.96 7.14 -0.96
C LEU A 15 -38.80 7.67 -1.80
N LEU A 16 -38.95 8.90 -2.34
CA LEU A 16 -37.90 9.57 -3.10
C LEU A 16 -36.67 9.88 -2.23
N ILE A 17 -36.87 10.37 -1.01
CA ILE A 17 -35.80 10.63 -0.03
C ILE A 17 -35.11 9.31 0.35
N PHE A 18 -35.85 8.23 0.55
CA PHE A 18 -35.28 6.92 0.88
C PHE A 18 -34.43 6.36 -0.26
N ILE A 19 -34.86 6.55 -1.52
CA ILE A 19 -34.08 6.15 -2.71
C ILE A 19 -32.80 6.98 -2.82
N ILE A 20 -32.86 8.31 -2.57
CA ILE A 20 -31.68 9.18 -2.58
C ILE A 20 -30.68 8.76 -1.51
N LEU A 21 -31.14 8.41 -0.30
CA LEU A 21 -30.26 7.93 0.79
C LEU A 21 -29.58 6.59 0.46
N LEU A 22 -30.22 5.71 -0.31
CA LEU A 22 -29.61 4.46 -0.78
C LEU A 22 -28.46 4.70 -1.78
N PHE A 23 -28.51 5.76 -2.59
CA PHE A 23 -27.45 6.11 -3.53
C PHE A 23 -26.25 6.81 -2.89
N ILE A 24 -26.40 7.43 -1.71
CA ILE A 24 -25.30 8.10 -0.99
C ILE A 24 -24.43 7.12 -0.23
N GLY A 25 -24.91 5.93 0.11
CA GLY A 25 -24.21 4.93 0.92
C GLY A 25 -23.11 4.13 0.22
N GLY A 26 -23.00 4.19 -1.11
CA GLY A 26 -22.20 3.25 -1.91
C GLY A 26 -20.76 3.67 -2.24
N HIS A 27 -20.33 4.91 -2.01
CA HIS A 27 -19.07 5.43 -2.57
C HIS A 27 -17.97 5.78 -1.55
N ALA A 28 -18.18 5.52 -0.26
CA ALA A 28 -17.23 5.93 0.79
C ALA A 28 -16.02 5.00 0.98
N ASN A 29 -15.94 3.83 0.34
CA ASN A 29 -14.88 2.85 0.58
C ASN A 29 -13.78 2.75 -0.49
N ALA A 30 -13.86 3.51 -1.58
CA ALA A 30 -12.92 3.36 -2.70
C ALA A 30 -11.56 4.09 -2.50
N GLN A 31 -11.32 4.72 -1.34
CA GLN A 31 -10.10 5.51 -1.11
C GLN A 31 -9.63 5.56 0.34
N LYS A 32 -9.63 4.46 1.04
CA LYS A 32 -8.74 4.36 2.20
C LYS A 32 -7.31 4.39 1.67
N GLY A 33 -6.54 5.41 2.06
CA GLY A 33 -5.10 5.45 1.80
C GLY A 33 -4.47 4.16 2.31
N LEU A 34 -3.34 3.76 1.73
CA LEU A 34 -2.63 2.58 2.20
C LEU A 34 -2.16 2.81 3.63
N HIS A 35 -2.29 1.79 4.47
CA HIS A 35 -1.79 1.81 5.85
C HIS A 35 -0.28 2.01 5.91
N ILE A 36 0.45 1.60 4.89
CA ILE A 36 1.90 1.80 4.80
C ILE A 36 2.32 3.27 4.93
N ASN A 37 1.45 4.23 4.56
CA ASN A 37 1.73 5.64 4.76
C ASN A 37 1.88 6.00 6.24
N GLU A 38 1.18 5.29 7.13
CA GLU A 38 1.31 5.44 8.57
C GLU A 38 2.71 5.03 9.06
N VAL A 39 3.33 4.02 8.46
CA VAL A 39 4.69 3.62 8.79
C VAL A 39 5.66 4.78 8.57
N PHE A 40 5.58 5.45 7.43
CA PHE A 40 6.48 6.56 7.12
C PHE A 40 6.20 7.81 7.97
N SER A 41 4.92 8.16 8.19
CA SER A 41 4.56 9.34 8.99
C SER A 41 4.85 9.17 10.48
N ARG A 42 4.61 7.99 11.04
CA ARG A 42 4.79 7.71 12.47
C ARG A 42 6.24 7.44 12.85
N TYR A 43 6.95 6.64 12.03
CA TYR A 43 8.28 6.13 12.37
C TYR A 43 9.42 6.81 11.62
N GLY A 44 9.14 7.64 10.60
CA GLY A 44 10.17 8.27 9.77
C GLY A 44 11.21 9.08 10.57
N ASN A 45 10.78 9.73 11.65
CA ASN A 45 11.64 10.52 12.53
C ASN A 45 11.90 9.84 13.89
N SER A 46 11.57 8.56 14.05
CA SER A 46 11.70 7.86 15.32
C SER A 46 13.12 7.38 15.55
N LYS A 47 13.55 7.33 16.83
CA LYS A 47 14.87 6.84 17.20
C LYS A 47 15.08 5.39 16.77
N GLY A 48 16.18 5.14 16.06
CA GLY A 48 16.50 3.80 15.52
C GLY A 48 15.83 3.50 14.19
N CYS A 49 15.23 4.51 13.57
CA CYS A 49 14.72 4.47 12.20
C CYS A 49 15.52 5.41 11.29
N THR A 50 15.63 5.06 10.03
CA THR A 50 16.20 5.92 8.98
C THR A 50 15.23 5.90 7.80
N MET A 51 14.77 7.08 7.40
CA MET A 51 13.85 7.25 6.28
C MET A 51 14.54 7.98 5.13
N VAL A 52 14.26 7.54 3.91
CA VAL A 52 14.59 8.25 2.68
C VAL A 52 13.32 8.40 1.86
N GLU A 53 13.07 9.59 1.37
CA GLU A 53 11.97 9.89 0.46
C GLU A 53 12.51 10.60 -0.79
N MET A 54 12.12 10.14 -1.96
CA MET A 54 12.50 10.71 -3.24
C MET A 54 11.29 10.75 -4.16
N ASN A 55 11.15 11.83 -4.93
CA ASN A 55 10.05 12.00 -5.87
C ASN A 55 10.61 12.23 -7.27
N ASP A 56 9.88 11.72 -8.28
CA ASP A 56 10.17 11.90 -9.72
C ASP A 56 11.61 11.53 -10.10
N ILE A 57 12.07 10.37 -9.64
CA ILE A 57 13.42 9.85 -9.90
C ILE A 57 13.44 8.81 -11.02
N ASP A 58 14.60 8.59 -11.60
CA ASP A 58 14.89 7.47 -12.48
C ASP A 58 15.77 6.44 -11.74
N ILE A 59 15.29 5.21 -11.69
CA ILE A 59 16.06 4.08 -11.14
C ILE A 59 16.23 3.05 -12.24
N ARG A 60 17.45 2.92 -12.75
CA ARG A 60 17.82 1.94 -13.79
C ARG A 60 16.94 2.04 -15.05
N GLY A 61 16.61 3.27 -15.48
CA GLY A 61 15.78 3.53 -16.65
C GLY A 61 14.28 3.43 -16.41
N HIS A 62 13.84 3.29 -15.15
CA HIS A 62 12.43 3.26 -14.78
C HIS A 62 12.05 4.52 -14.01
N ARG A 63 11.07 5.27 -14.55
CA ARG A 63 10.57 6.48 -13.89
C ARG A 63 9.67 6.12 -12.71
N ILE A 64 10.08 6.56 -11.54
CA ILE A 64 9.40 6.35 -10.26
C ILE A 64 8.91 7.71 -9.75
N ASN A 65 7.61 7.83 -9.52
CA ASN A 65 7.00 9.07 -9.05
C ASN A 65 7.17 9.27 -7.56
N VAL A 66 7.06 8.20 -6.78
CA VAL A 66 7.28 8.23 -5.33
C VAL A 66 8.11 7.02 -4.92
N PHE A 67 9.19 7.27 -4.24
CA PHE A 67 10.03 6.25 -3.60
C PHE A 67 10.22 6.62 -2.14
N LYS A 68 9.82 5.74 -1.24
CA LYS A 68 10.04 5.88 0.19
C LYS A 68 10.66 4.60 0.72
N THR A 69 11.63 4.74 1.60
CA THR A 69 12.18 3.60 2.35
C THR A 69 12.35 3.97 3.81
N LEU A 70 12.00 3.05 4.67
CA LEU A 70 12.26 3.11 6.10
C LEU A 70 13.03 1.87 6.50
N THR A 71 14.21 2.05 7.09
CA THR A 71 14.93 0.99 7.80
C THR A 71 14.76 1.19 9.31
N TYR A 72 14.58 0.10 10.05
CA TYR A 72 14.27 0.18 11.48
C TYR A 72 14.94 -0.96 12.27
N LYS A 73 15.36 -0.67 13.48
CA LYS A 73 15.88 -1.63 14.48
C LYS A 73 14.90 -1.84 15.63
N ARG A 74 13.85 -1.04 15.70
CA ARG A 74 12.78 -1.06 16.70
C ARG A 74 11.44 -1.07 15.97
N TYR A 75 10.37 -1.25 16.69
CA TYR A 75 8.99 -1.19 16.17
C TYR A 75 8.66 -2.28 15.14
N ALA A 76 9.38 -3.42 15.18
CA ALA A 76 9.22 -4.47 14.16
C ALA A 76 7.80 -5.06 14.17
N GLU A 77 7.23 -5.28 15.34
CA GLU A 77 5.89 -5.87 15.49
C GLU A 77 4.80 -4.90 15.05
N GLU A 78 4.91 -3.63 15.45
CA GLU A 78 3.96 -2.58 15.07
C GLU A 78 3.98 -2.34 13.56
N ILE A 79 5.18 -2.24 12.98
CA ILE A 79 5.34 -2.05 11.52
C ILE A 79 4.84 -3.28 10.76
N ALA A 80 5.13 -4.49 11.25
CA ALA A 80 4.62 -5.72 10.64
C ALA A 80 3.09 -5.79 10.68
N GLY A 81 2.45 -5.34 11.77
CA GLY A 81 1.00 -5.23 11.88
C GLY A 81 0.38 -4.28 10.85
N ILE A 82 1.01 -3.13 10.60
CA ILE A 82 0.58 -2.16 9.60
C ILE A 82 0.73 -2.74 8.18
N VAL A 83 1.86 -3.37 7.88
CA VAL A 83 2.10 -4.04 6.59
C VAL A 83 1.10 -5.17 6.36
N GLU A 84 0.76 -5.95 7.40
CA GLU A 84 -0.23 -7.02 7.31
C GLU A 84 -1.64 -6.51 6.99
N ALA A 85 -2.01 -5.32 7.46
CA ALA A 85 -3.29 -4.70 7.11
C ALA A 85 -3.39 -4.42 5.59
N ASP A 86 -2.32 -3.91 4.99
CA ASP A 86 -2.26 -3.69 3.54
C ASP A 86 -2.12 -5.00 2.75
N ARG A 87 -1.43 -6.01 3.30
CA ARG A 87 -1.23 -7.32 2.69
C ARG A 87 -2.55 -8.04 2.36
N LYS A 88 -3.60 -7.82 3.16
CA LYS A 88 -4.93 -8.43 2.97
C LYS A 88 -5.60 -8.02 1.66
N GLN A 89 -5.34 -6.80 1.17
CA GLN A 89 -5.90 -6.26 -0.07
C GLN A 89 -4.92 -6.29 -1.25
N ALA A 90 -3.68 -6.72 -1.02
CA ALA A 90 -2.61 -6.71 -2.01
C ALA A 90 -2.59 -7.99 -2.85
N LYS A 91 -2.12 -7.87 -4.11
CA LYS A 91 -1.63 -9.01 -4.87
C LYS A 91 -0.23 -9.36 -4.37
N LYS A 92 -0.07 -10.56 -3.82
CA LYS A 92 1.21 -11.06 -3.36
C LYS A 92 2.05 -11.49 -4.56
N ILE A 93 3.14 -10.78 -4.82
CA ILE A 93 4.07 -11.07 -5.92
C ILE A 93 5.11 -12.10 -5.47
N ARG A 94 5.65 -11.88 -4.25
CA ARG A 94 6.61 -12.77 -3.63
C ARG A 94 6.45 -12.70 -2.12
N GLU A 95 6.54 -13.85 -1.46
CA GLU A 95 6.64 -13.93 0.01
C GLU A 95 7.69 -14.98 0.37
N VAL A 96 8.42 -14.71 1.44
CA VAL A 96 9.31 -15.66 2.09
C VAL A 96 8.73 -15.92 3.48
N ILE A 97 8.42 -17.18 3.74
CA ILE A 97 7.86 -17.63 5.01
C ILE A 97 8.92 -18.48 5.71
N HIS A 98 9.15 -18.20 6.97
CA HIS A 98 10.04 -18.95 7.85
C HIS A 98 9.32 -19.20 9.17
N ASP A 99 9.27 -20.45 9.62
CA ASP A 99 8.56 -20.90 10.82
C ASP A 99 7.12 -20.36 10.90
N GLY A 100 6.38 -20.43 9.78
CA GLY A 100 5.00 -19.97 9.69
C GLY A 100 4.79 -18.46 9.71
N LYS A 101 5.87 -17.65 9.78
CA LYS A 101 5.83 -16.18 9.79
C LYS A 101 6.37 -15.62 8.48
N VAL A 102 5.71 -14.57 7.99
CA VAL A 102 6.17 -13.87 6.78
C VAL A 102 7.41 -13.04 7.13
N GLN A 103 8.54 -13.40 6.55
CA GLN A 103 9.84 -12.75 6.77
C GLN A 103 10.06 -11.57 5.85
N SER A 104 9.66 -11.72 4.60
CA SER A 104 9.78 -10.66 3.60
C SER A 104 8.76 -10.85 2.50
N GLY A 105 8.47 -9.78 1.78
CA GLY A 105 7.51 -9.84 0.70
C GLY A 105 7.64 -8.69 -0.28
N CYS A 106 7.01 -8.90 -1.43
CA CYS A 106 6.71 -7.90 -2.43
C CYS A 106 5.23 -7.95 -2.74
N LEU A 107 4.53 -6.88 -2.44
CA LEU A 107 3.09 -6.73 -2.59
C LEU A 107 2.82 -5.71 -3.69
N MET A 108 1.89 -6.02 -4.58
CA MET A 108 1.34 -5.05 -5.51
C MET A 108 0.00 -4.58 -4.97
N MET A 109 -0.09 -3.29 -4.72
CA MET A 109 -1.28 -2.63 -4.19
C MET A 109 -2.21 -2.21 -5.34
N PRO A 110 -3.50 -1.94 -5.08
CA PRO A 110 -4.37 -1.34 -6.07
C PRO A 110 -3.73 -0.07 -6.66
N PRO A 111 -3.82 0.16 -7.98
CA PRO A 111 -3.18 1.31 -8.63
C PRO A 111 -3.75 2.64 -8.12
N THR A 112 -3.02 3.72 -8.34
CA THR A 112 -3.53 5.08 -8.09
C THR A 112 -4.61 5.46 -9.10
N ARG A 113 -5.37 6.52 -8.80
CA ARG A 113 -6.33 7.11 -9.76
C ARG A 113 -5.69 7.54 -11.08
N LYS A 114 -4.39 7.89 -11.05
CA LYS A 114 -3.61 8.24 -12.25
C LYS A 114 -3.08 7.02 -13.00
N GLY A 115 -3.44 5.81 -12.58
CA GLY A 115 -2.99 4.56 -13.19
C GLY A 115 -1.54 4.19 -12.89
N HIS A 116 -0.92 4.77 -11.86
CA HIS A 116 0.41 4.35 -11.41
C HIS A 116 0.28 3.07 -10.59
N ASN A 117 1.15 2.12 -10.86
CA ASN A 117 1.30 0.92 -10.04
C ASN A 117 1.95 1.28 -8.69
N ARG A 118 1.56 0.56 -7.65
CA ARG A 118 2.07 0.77 -6.30
C ARG A 118 2.58 -0.55 -5.74
N PHE A 119 3.78 -0.52 -5.18
CA PHE A 119 4.42 -1.70 -4.60
C PHE A 119 4.89 -1.41 -3.18
N VAL A 120 4.75 -2.41 -2.32
CA VAL A 120 5.33 -2.44 -0.98
C VAL A 120 6.28 -3.62 -0.92
N VAL A 121 7.55 -3.35 -0.67
CA VAL A 121 8.57 -4.39 -0.45
C VAL A 121 8.99 -4.28 1.01
N PHE A 122 9.01 -5.39 1.73
CA PHE A 122 9.33 -5.38 3.15
C PHE A 122 10.19 -6.57 3.55
N THR A 123 10.94 -6.37 4.63
CA THR A 123 11.68 -7.41 5.33
C THR A 123 11.47 -7.22 6.83
N ASN A 124 10.89 -8.24 7.48
CA ASN A 124 10.74 -8.29 8.93
C ASN A 124 12.00 -8.92 9.54
N PRO A 125 12.67 -8.27 10.49
CA PRO A 125 13.85 -8.85 11.10
C PRO A 125 13.45 -9.99 12.04
N ILE A 126 14.17 -11.11 11.98
CA ILE A 126 14.18 -12.09 13.07
C ILE A 126 15.10 -11.53 14.18
N ASN A 127 16.27 -11.05 13.76
CA ASN A 127 17.24 -10.34 14.58
C ASN A 127 17.84 -9.22 13.71
N GLY A 128 17.90 -7.98 14.22
CA GLY A 128 18.59 -6.89 13.54
C GLY A 128 17.69 -5.84 12.88
N THR A 129 17.94 -5.53 11.62
CA THR A 129 17.32 -4.39 10.94
C THR A 129 16.24 -4.85 9.96
N GLY A 130 15.03 -4.32 10.11
CA GLY A 130 13.95 -4.43 9.15
C GLY A 130 13.96 -3.30 8.14
N ALA A 131 13.20 -3.49 7.05
CA ALA A 131 13.03 -2.47 6.03
C ALA A 131 11.64 -2.54 5.40
N VAL A 132 11.10 -1.37 5.07
CA VAL A 132 9.90 -1.22 4.25
C VAL A 132 10.21 -0.23 3.15
N ILE A 133 9.82 -0.57 1.91
CA ILE A 133 10.01 0.25 0.72
C ILE A 133 8.65 0.43 0.06
N TYR A 134 8.27 1.66 -0.23
CA TYR A 134 7.11 2.00 -1.05
C TYR A 134 7.58 2.56 -2.38
N ILE A 135 7.02 2.06 -3.46
CA ILE A 135 7.31 2.49 -4.83
C ILE A 135 6.01 2.75 -5.56
N GLU A 136 5.89 3.93 -6.14
CA GLU A 136 4.77 4.33 -7.00
C GLU A 136 5.29 4.87 -8.33
N GLY A 137 4.75 4.38 -9.45
CA GLY A 137 5.13 4.84 -10.77
C GLY A 137 4.58 3.98 -11.91
N LYS A 138 5.02 4.30 -13.13
CA LYS A 138 4.75 3.49 -14.32
C LYS A 138 5.77 2.35 -14.43
N VAL A 139 5.81 1.50 -13.41
CA VAL A 139 6.72 0.35 -13.30
C VAL A 139 5.91 -0.94 -13.27
N THR A 140 6.46 -2.00 -13.86
CA THR A 140 5.85 -3.33 -13.88
C THR A 140 6.36 -4.19 -12.73
N VAL A 141 5.74 -5.37 -12.54
CA VAL A 141 6.23 -6.38 -11.58
C VAL A 141 7.67 -6.80 -11.91
N ASP A 142 7.97 -7.01 -13.20
CA ASP A 142 9.32 -7.40 -13.64
C ASP A 142 10.36 -6.33 -13.35
N ASP A 143 10.00 -5.07 -13.48
CA ASP A 143 10.88 -3.94 -13.14
C ASP A 143 11.19 -3.93 -11.65
N ILE A 144 10.18 -4.10 -10.80
CA ILE A 144 10.37 -4.19 -9.35
C ILE A 144 11.23 -5.38 -8.97
N MET A 145 11.03 -6.53 -9.60
CA MET A 145 11.86 -7.71 -9.36
C MET A 145 13.33 -7.48 -9.76
N LYS A 146 13.59 -6.75 -10.84
CA LYS A 146 14.94 -6.36 -11.25
C LYS A 146 15.56 -5.32 -10.31
N ILE A 147 14.79 -4.33 -9.87
CA ILE A 147 15.26 -3.25 -8.98
C ILE A 147 15.61 -3.81 -7.60
N CYS A 148 14.71 -4.59 -7.00
CA CYS A 148 14.80 -4.99 -5.60
C CYS A 148 15.53 -6.32 -5.38
N TYR A 149 15.49 -7.25 -6.35
CA TYR A 149 15.97 -8.62 -6.12
C TYR A 149 17.09 -9.08 -7.05
N LYS A 150 17.34 -8.41 -8.17
CA LYS A 150 18.45 -8.80 -9.04
C LYS A 150 19.77 -8.44 -8.36
N ARG A 151 20.34 -9.40 -7.62
CA ARG A 151 21.74 -9.33 -7.19
C ARG A 151 22.61 -9.25 -8.43
N ASN A 152 23.52 -8.28 -8.49
CA ASN A 152 24.67 -8.38 -9.39
C ASN A 152 25.49 -9.59 -8.92
N CYS A 153 25.24 -10.75 -9.51
CA CYS A 153 26.21 -11.85 -9.49
C CYS A 153 27.42 -11.38 -10.32
N LYS A 154 28.26 -10.52 -9.77
CA LYS A 154 29.65 -10.47 -10.19
C LYS A 154 30.21 -11.82 -9.83
N LYS A 155 30.40 -12.67 -10.86
CA LYS A 155 31.27 -13.84 -10.78
C LYS A 155 32.58 -13.37 -10.14
N ARG A 156 32.86 -13.80 -8.91
CA ARG A 156 34.24 -13.90 -8.45
C ARG A 156 34.87 -14.94 -9.38
N GLN A 157 35.59 -14.49 -10.37
CA GLN A 157 36.60 -15.31 -10.99
C GLN A 157 37.67 -15.48 -9.93
N ILE A 158 37.70 -16.66 -9.33
CA ILE A 158 38.83 -17.15 -8.54
C ILE A 158 39.83 -17.58 -9.59
N THR A 159 40.90 -16.80 -9.72
CA THR A 159 42.15 -17.21 -10.35
C THR A 159 42.96 -17.91 -9.28
#